data_d60b81b00bd9fa69613e153cd8b60e84
#
_entry.id   d60b81b00bd9fa69613e153cd8b60e84
#
_cell.length_a   1.000
_cell.length_b   1.000
_cell.length_c   1.000
_cell.angle_alpha   90.00
_cell.angle_beta   90.00
_cell.angle_gamma   90.00
#
_symmetry.space_group_name_H-M   'P 1'
#
loop_
_entity.id
_entity.type
_entity.pdbx_description
1 polymer ?
#
loop_
_entity_poly.entity_id
_entity_poly.type
_entity_poly.pdbx_seq_one_letter_code
_entity_poly.pdbx_strand_id
1 'polypeptide(L)'
;PLLSMVWAKQAARGREPASLTKMGLGCVLLGISFIVMIVASQGMAIDARRSVLWLVGTTVILTIGELYLSPIGLSFVTKVAPARMVSMLMGMWFLANFIGNYFSGLVGAYWEKIPHVQFFMLMSGLGIVAGIAMLVLSRPMNKIVASHDRRAA
;
A
#
# COMPACT_ATOMS: atom_id res chain seq x y z
N PRO A 1 15.60 -2.04 8.83
CA PRO A 1 16.98 -1.61 8.47
C PRO A 1 17.29 -1.79 6.98
N LEU A 2 16.96 -2.95 6.33
CA LEU A 2 17.33 -3.20 4.93
C LEU A 2 16.70 -2.20 3.94
N LEU A 3 15.41 -1.92 4.07
CA LEU A 3 14.70 -0.96 3.22
C LEU A 3 15.21 0.48 3.41
N SER A 4 15.53 0.87 4.64
CA SER A 4 16.11 2.19 4.90
C SER A 4 17.50 2.33 4.26
N MET A 5 18.31 1.28 4.21
CA MET A 5 19.59 1.27 3.52
C MET A 5 19.42 1.40 1.99
N VAL A 6 18.42 0.74 1.41
CA VAL A 6 18.09 0.88 -0.02
C VAL A 6 17.66 2.31 -0.33
N TRP A 7 16.80 2.90 0.48
CA TRP A 7 16.35 4.29 0.30
C TRP A 7 17.47 5.30 0.50
N ALA A 8 18.32 5.13 1.52
CA ALA A 8 19.50 5.97 1.71
C ALA A 8 20.45 5.91 0.51
N LYS A 9 20.63 4.73 -0.10
CA LYS A 9 21.45 4.55 -1.30
C LYS A 9 20.84 5.17 -2.54
N GLN A 10 19.51 5.18 -2.65
CA GLN A 10 18.75 5.86 -3.73
C GLN A 10 18.79 7.39 -3.54
N ALA A 11 18.66 7.88 -2.30
CA ALA A 11 18.78 9.29 -1.96
C ALA A 11 20.17 9.83 -2.28
N ALA A 12 21.22 9.10 -1.93
CA ALA A 12 22.62 9.45 -2.25
C ALA A 12 22.89 9.55 -3.76
N ARG A 13 22.09 8.86 -4.59
CA ARG A 13 22.17 8.91 -6.06
C ARG A 13 21.22 9.95 -6.69
N GLY A 14 20.52 10.76 -5.90
CA GLY A 14 19.53 11.73 -6.38
C GLY A 14 18.34 11.12 -7.13
N ARG A 15 18.08 9.82 -6.94
CA ARG A 15 17.00 9.05 -7.61
C ARG A 15 15.92 8.56 -6.64
N GLU A 16 15.83 9.17 -5.48
CA GLU A 16 14.81 8.78 -4.50
C GLU A 16 13.42 9.19 -5.01
N PRO A 17 12.46 8.23 -5.18
CA PRO A 17 11.10 8.56 -5.56
C PRO A 17 10.42 9.39 -4.47
N ALA A 18 9.58 10.33 -4.85
CA ALA A 18 8.79 11.11 -3.90
C ALA A 18 7.90 10.22 -3.03
N SER A 19 7.58 10.67 -1.81
CA SER A 19 6.81 9.89 -0.82
C SER A 19 5.51 9.33 -1.38
N LEU A 20 4.74 10.12 -2.12
CA LEU A 20 3.49 9.67 -2.76
C LEU A 20 3.73 8.58 -3.81
N THR A 21 4.82 8.65 -4.57
CA THR A 21 5.18 7.61 -5.53
C THR A 21 5.53 6.30 -4.83
N LYS A 22 6.26 6.36 -3.71
CA LYS A 22 6.57 5.18 -2.89
C LYS A 22 5.30 4.53 -2.34
N MET A 23 4.34 5.34 -1.86
CA MET A 23 3.05 4.84 -1.37
C MET A 23 2.24 4.17 -2.50
N GLY A 24 2.20 4.77 -3.69
CA GLY A 24 1.55 4.15 -4.84
C GLY A 24 2.18 2.81 -5.24
N LEU A 25 3.51 2.72 -5.22
CA LEU A 25 4.21 1.44 -5.42
C LEU A 25 3.87 0.41 -4.34
N GLY A 26 3.74 0.85 -3.08
CA GLY A 26 3.29 0.00 -1.98
C GLY A 26 1.93 -0.61 -2.24
N CYS A 27 0.94 0.19 -2.67
CA CYS A 27 -0.40 -0.30 -3.03
C CYS A 27 -0.36 -1.30 -4.19
N VAL A 28 0.46 -1.07 -5.22
CA VAL A 28 0.63 -2.01 -6.34
C VAL A 28 1.24 -3.33 -5.84
N LEU A 29 2.24 -3.29 -4.97
CA LEU A 29 2.84 -4.49 -4.36
C LEU A 29 1.82 -5.28 -3.54
N LEU A 30 0.95 -4.59 -2.78
CA LEU A 30 -0.17 -5.23 -2.07
C LEU A 30 -1.09 -5.96 -3.05
N GLY A 31 -1.45 -5.33 -4.18
CA GLY A 31 -2.25 -5.97 -5.22
C GLY A 31 -1.56 -7.19 -5.83
N ILE A 32 -0.26 -7.10 -6.12
CA ILE A 32 0.56 -8.20 -6.65
C ILE A 32 0.65 -9.37 -5.67
N SER A 33 0.72 -9.11 -4.36
CA SER A 33 0.76 -10.19 -3.35
C SER A 33 -0.45 -11.10 -3.45
N PHE A 34 -1.63 -10.57 -3.75
CA PHE A 34 -2.85 -11.37 -3.95
C PHE A 34 -2.86 -12.14 -5.26
N ILE A 35 -2.11 -11.71 -6.29
CA ILE A 35 -1.94 -12.52 -7.53
C ILE A 35 -1.26 -13.86 -7.21
N VAL A 36 -0.31 -13.87 -6.28
CA VAL A 36 0.33 -15.11 -5.81
C VAL A 36 -0.72 -16.07 -5.22
N MET A 37 -1.68 -15.54 -4.46
CA MET A 37 -2.80 -16.34 -3.91
C MET A 37 -3.78 -16.78 -4.99
N ILE A 38 -4.02 -15.98 -6.03
CA ILE A 38 -4.83 -16.39 -7.18
C ILE A 38 -4.22 -17.63 -7.83
N VAL A 39 -2.91 -17.57 -8.13
CA VAL A 39 -2.20 -18.71 -8.74
C VAL A 39 -2.23 -19.93 -7.82
N ALA A 40 -2.03 -19.73 -6.51
CA ALA A 40 -2.10 -20.80 -5.53
C ALA A 40 -3.48 -21.46 -5.45
N SER A 41 -4.56 -20.70 -5.68
CA SER A 41 -5.95 -21.13 -5.56
C SER A 41 -6.51 -21.74 -6.86
N GLN A 42 -5.81 -21.61 -7.99
CA GLN A 42 -6.25 -22.17 -9.25
C GLN A 42 -6.29 -23.71 -9.21
N GLY A 43 -7.38 -24.29 -9.67
CA GLY A 43 -7.56 -25.74 -9.74
C GLY A 43 -7.68 -26.45 -8.38
N MET A 44 -7.94 -25.71 -7.30
CA MET A 44 -8.17 -26.28 -5.98
C MET A 44 -9.63 -26.75 -5.82
N ALA A 45 -9.82 -28.00 -5.40
CA ALA A 45 -11.06 -28.42 -4.74
C ALA A 45 -11.14 -27.76 -3.37
N ILE A 46 -12.37 -27.62 -2.83
CA ILE A 46 -12.66 -26.92 -1.56
C ILE A 46 -11.80 -27.43 -0.39
N ASP A 47 -11.45 -28.73 -0.41
CA ASP A 47 -10.67 -29.41 0.66
C ASP A 47 -9.18 -29.59 0.31
N ALA A 48 -8.70 -29.03 -0.80
CA ALA A 48 -7.32 -29.24 -1.22
C ALA A 48 -6.34 -28.43 -0.36
N ARG A 49 -5.35 -29.11 0.22
CA ARG A 49 -4.26 -28.46 0.99
C ARG A 49 -3.14 -28.05 0.04
N ARG A 50 -2.71 -26.80 0.16
CA ARG A 50 -1.53 -26.27 -0.54
C ARG A 50 -0.37 -26.06 0.41
N SER A 51 0.83 -26.00 -0.13
CA SER A 51 2.03 -25.72 0.65
C SER A 51 1.93 -24.35 1.33
N VAL A 52 2.33 -24.29 2.59
CA VAL A 52 2.44 -23.07 3.38
C VAL A 52 3.38 -22.03 2.72
N LEU A 53 4.28 -22.46 1.84
CA LEU A 53 5.20 -21.58 1.12
C LEU A 53 4.48 -20.52 0.29
N TRP A 54 3.30 -20.81 -0.26
CA TRP A 54 2.49 -19.82 -0.98
C TRP A 54 2.04 -18.69 -0.06
N LEU A 55 1.60 -19.04 1.15
CA LEU A 55 1.20 -18.07 2.16
C LEU A 55 2.39 -17.23 2.62
N VAL A 56 3.53 -17.87 2.87
CA VAL A 56 4.78 -17.19 3.25
C VAL A 56 5.20 -16.23 2.15
N GLY A 57 5.21 -16.65 0.88
CA GLY A 57 5.54 -15.80 -0.25
C GLY A 57 4.63 -14.57 -0.37
N THR A 58 3.32 -14.79 -0.25
CA THR A 58 2.33 -13.70 -0.24
C THR A 58 2.57 -12.74 0.92
N THR A 59 2.78 -13.25 2.13
CA THR A 59 3.02 -12.43 3.33
C THR A 59 4.28 -11.59 3.20
N VAL A 60 5.36 -12.12 2.65
CA VAL A 60 6.60 -11.37 2.41
C VAL A 60 6.35 -10.20 1.46
N ILE A 61 5.68 -10.42 0.33
CA ILE A 61 5.39 -9.35 -0.64
C ILE A 61 4.44 -8.31 -0.01
N LEU A 62 3.42 -8.76 0.71
CA LEU A 62 2.46 -7.91 1.41
C LEU A 62 3.15 -7.03 2.45
N THR A 63 4.03 -7.61 3.27
CA THR A 63 4.82 -6.85 4.27
C THR A 63 5.71 -5.80 3.62
N ILE A 64 6.35 -6.12 2.49
CA ILE A 64 7.14 -5.14 1.75
C ILE A 64 6.24 -3.99 1.27
N GLY A 65 5.07 -4.30 0.69
CA GLY A 65 4.10 -3.29 0.26
C GLY A 65 3.63 -2.39 1.40
N GLU A 66 3.36 -2.98 2.57
CA GLU A 66 2.94 -2.26 3.77
C GLU A 66 4.04 -1.33 4.31
N LEU A 67 5.30 -1.77 4.27
CA LEU A 67 6.44 -0.93 4.65
C LEU A 67 6.63 0.29 3.74
N TYR A 68 6.20 0.19 2.47
CA TYR A 68 6.15 1.34 1.56
C TYR A 68 4.95 2.25 1.80
N LEU A 69 3.89 1.77 2.45
CA LEU A 69 2.65 2.53 2.65
C LEU A 69 2.60 3.21 4.02
N SER A 70 2.67 2.41 5.10
CA SER A 70 2.36 2.89 6.46
C SER A 70 3.38 3.88 7.01
N PRO A 71 4.69 3.59 7.08
CA PRO A 71 5.64 4.53 7.66
C PRO A 71 5.87 5.77 6.78
N ILE A 72 5.80 5.60 5.46
CA ILE A 72 5.98 6.72 4.53
C ILE A 72 4.76 7.64 4.57
N GLY A 73 3.53 7.08 4.62
CA GLY A 73 2.31 7.84 4.72
C GLY A 73 2.24 8.66 6.01
N LEU A 74 2.57 8.04 7.14
CA LEU A 74 2.63 8.72 8.44
C LEU A 74 3.64 9.88 8.43
N SER A 75 4.85 9.64 7.92
CA SER A 75 5.89 10.66 7.77
C SER A 75 5.48 11.76 6.79
N PHE A 76 4.77 11.42 5.72
CA PHE A 76 4.29 12.39 4.74
C PHE A 76 3.26 13.35 5.34
N VAL A 77 2.28 12.82 6.09
CA VAL A 77 1.28 13.66 6.78
C VAL A 77 1.94 14.68 7.71
N THR A 78 2.91 14.26 8.50
CA THR A 78 3.61 15.17 9.44
C THR A 78 4.46 16.21 8.72
N LYS A 79 5.03 15.92 7.55
CA LYS A 79 5.86 16.85 6.77
C LYS A 79 5.05 17.92 6.04
N VAL A 80 3.87 17.53 5.52
CA VAL A 80 3.05 18.43 4.69
C VAL A 80 2.07 19.25 5.54
N ALA A 81 1.75 18.77 6.73
CA ALA A 81 0.80 19.44 7.62
C ALA A 81 1.36 20.74 8.21
N PRO A 82 0.61 21.84 8.15
CA PRO A 82 0.94 23.05 8.94
C PRO A 82 0.99 22.71 10.43
N ALA A 83 1.93 23.29 11.19
CA ALA A 83 2.16 22.96 12.59
C ALA A 83 0.87 22.96 13.45
N ARG A 84 -0.06 23.87 13.15
CA ARG A 84 -1.36 23.98 13.85
C ARG A 84 -2.34 22.85 13.54
N MET A 85 -2.16 22.14 12.43
CA MET A 85 -3.11 21.13 11.93
C MET A 85 -2.57 19.71 11.96
N VAL A 86 -1.34 19.48 12.42
CA VAL A 86 -0.71 18.15 12.44
C VAL A 86 -1.58 17.14 13.18
N SER A 87 -2.04 17.47 14.39
CA SER A 87 -2.88 16.55 15.19
C SER A 87 -4.20 16.21 14.51
N MET A 88 -4.84 17.20 13.86
CA MET A 88 -6.08 16.99 13.13
C MET A 88 -5.87 16.07 11.92
N LEU A 89 -4.83 16.30 11.13
CA LEU A 89 -4.52 15.48 9.95
C LEU A 89 -4.08 14.07 10.34
N MET A 90 -3.39 13.92 11.47
CA MET A 90 -3.09 12.61 12.04
C MET A 90 -4.37 11.88 12.48
N GLY A 91 -5.31 12.59 13.10
CA GLY A 91 -6.63 12.04 13.43
C GLY A 91 -7.38 11.57 12.18
N MET A 92 -7.36 12.34 11.10
CA MET A 92 -7.93 11.94 9.81
C MET A 92 -7.23 10.71 9.20
N TRP A 93 -5.91 10.59 9.35
CA TRP A 93 -5.17 9.40 8.95
C TRP A 93 -5.67 8.15 9.68
N PHE A 94 -5.83 8.21 10.99
CA PHE A 94 -6.35 7.08 11.77
C PHE A 94 -7.83 6.80 11.48
N LEU A 95 -8.63 7.83 11.22
CA LEU A 95 -10.02 7.66 10.80
C LEU A 95 -10.11 6.94 9.45
N ALA A 96 -9.25 7.28 8.48
CA ALA A 96 -9.17 6.58 7.20
C ALA A 96 -8.78 5.10 7.39
N ASN A 97 -7.82 4.80 8.29
CA ASN A 97 -7.45 3.43 8.65
C ASN A 97 -8.62 2.68 9.29
N PHE A 98 -9.37 3.32 10.19
CA PHE A 98 -10.56 2.74 10.81
C PHE A 98 -11.62 2.36 9.76
N ILE A 99 -11.92 3.28 8.85
CA ILE A 99 -12.86 3.06 7.75
C ILE A 99 -12.38 1.91 6.85
N GLY A 100 -11.09 1.91 6.49
CA GLY A 100 -10.48 0.86 5.67
C GLY A 100 -10.59 -0.53 6.33
N ASN A 101 -10.29 -0.64 7.62
CA ASN A 101 -10.43 -1.88 8.38
C ASN A 101 -11.89 -2.35 8.47
N TYR A 102 -12.83 -1.42 8.65
CA TYR A 102 -14.26 -1.74 8.65
C TYR A 102 -14.71 -2.33 7.31
N PHE A 103 -14.35 -1.69 6.20
CA PHE A 103 -14.64 -2.22 4.86
C PHE A 103 -13.94 -3.55 4.59
N SER A 104 -12.71 -3.73 5.07
CA SER A 104 -11.99 -5.01 4.98
C SER A 104 -12.76 -6.13 5.68
N GLY A 105 -13.34 -5.86 6.85
CA GLY A 105 -14.21 -6.81 7.56
C GLY A 105 -15.47 -7.16 6.78
N LEU A 106 -16.12 -6.16 6.16
CA LEU A 106 -17.30 -6.39 5.32
C LEU A 106 -16.96 -7.26 4.10
N VAL A 107 -15.84 -6.99 3.45
CA VAL A 107 -15.40 -7.82 2.31
C VAL A 107 -15.03 -9.22 2.78
N GLY A 108 -14.39 -9.35 3.94
CA GLY A 108 -14.06 -10.64 4.56
C GLY A 108 -15.29 -11.52 4.82
N ALA A 109 -16.47 -10.93 5.10
CA ALA A 109 -17.72 -11.67 5.28
C ALA A 109 -18.21 -12.39 4.00
N TYR A 110 -17.66 -12.05 2.85
CA TYR A 110 -17.97 -12.72 1.58
C TYR A 110 -17.05 -13.91 1.29
N TRP A 111 -16.04 -14.19 2.13
CA TRP A 111 -15.06 -15.26 1.94
C TRP A 111 -15.69 -16.64 1.70
N GLU A 112 -16.74 -16.97 2.46
CA GLU A 112 -17.44 -18.26 2.32
C GLU A 112 -18.50 -18.27 1.20
N LYS A 113 -18.85 -17.10 0.66
CA LYS A 113 -19.95 -16.93 -0.31
C LYS A 113 -19.50 -16.94 -1.76
N ILE A 114 -18.23 -16.66 -2.01
CA ILE A 114 -17.66 -16.56 -3.36
C ILE A 114 -16.44 -17.47 -3.50
N PRO A 115 -16.16 -17.98 -4.71
CA PRO A 115 -14.96 -18.77 -4.95
C PRO A 115 -13.69 -18.01 -4.55
N HIS A 116 -12.76 -18.70 -3.90
CA HIS A 116 -11.53 -18.13 -3.37
C HIS A 116 -10.72 -17.35 -4.42
N VAL A 117 -10.69 -17.88 -5.66
CA VAL A 117 -10.03 -17.20 -6.80
C VAL A 117 -10.65 -15.81 -7.06
N GLN A 118 -11.99 -15.73 -7.06
CA GLN A 118 -12.70 -14.45 -7.29
C GLN A 118 -12.47 -13.47 -6.13
N PHE A 119 -12.42 -13.97 -4.90
CA PHE A 119 -12.11 -13.17 -3.72
C PHE A 119 -10.72 -12.55 -3.84
N PHE A 120 -9.69 -13.34 -4.18
CA PHE A 120 -8.34 -12.83 -4.36
C PHE A 120 -8.21 -11.91 -5.58
N MET A 121 -8.97 -12.16 -6.66
CA MET A 121 -9.04 -11.23 -7.80
C MET A 121 -9.58 -9.85 -7.39
N LEU A 122 -10.63 -9.82 -6.55
CA LEU A 122 -11.21 -8.59 -6.04
C LEU A 122 -10.18 -7.82 -5.19
N MET A 123 -9.49 -8.51 -4.28
CA MET A 123 -8.44 -7.90 -3.44
C MET A 123 -7.28 -7.36 -4.28
N SER A 124 -6.80 -8.16 -5.24
CA SER A 124 -5.74 -7.75 -6.16
C SER A 124 -6.15 -6.53 -6.99
N GLY A 125 -7.37 -6.57 -7.55
CA GLY A 125 -7.92 -5.48 -8.34
C GLY A 125 -8.01 -4.17 -7.55
N LEU A 126 -8.54 -4.21 -6.33
CA LEU A 126 -8.63 -3.04 -5.44
C LEU A 126 -7.23 -2.47 -5.14
N GLY A 127 -6.26 -3.32 -4.81
CA GLY A 127 -4.89 -2.88 -4.52
C GLY A 127 -4.22 -2.23 -5.73
N ILE A 128 -4.34 -2.84 -6.91
CA ILE A 128 -3.76 -2.32 -8.16
C ILE A 128 -4.42 -1.01 -8.58
N VAL A 129 -5.75 -0.94 -8.56
CA VAL A 129 -6.49 0.28 -8.92
C VAL A 129 -6.14 1.43 -7.97
N ALA A 130 -6.12 1.18 -6.65
CA ALA A 130 -5.70 2.18 -5.66
C ALA A 130 -4.25 2.63 -5.90
N GLY A 131 -3.34 1.69 -6.18
CA GLY A 131 -1.94 2.00 -6.49
C GLY A 131 -1.79 2.85 -7.75
N ILE A 132 -2.48 2.50 -8.84
CA ILE A 132 -2.46 3.27 -10.09
C ILE A 132 -3.05 4.67 -9.86
N ALA A 133 -4.20 4.77 -9.19
CA ALA A 133 -4.81 6.06 -8.87
C ALA A 133 -3.83 6.94 -8.08
N MET A 134 -3.15 6.38 -7.08
CA MET A 134 -2.17 7.10 -6.30
C MET A 134 -0.94 7.52 -7.12
N LEU A 135 -0.46 6.68 -8.03
CA LEU A 135 0.65 7.00 -8.93
C LEU A 135 0.26 8.13 -9.92
N VAL A 136 -0.95 8.13 -10.41
CA VAL A 136 -1.46 9.21 -11.28
C VAL A 136 -1.57 10.51 -10.50
N LEU A 137 -2.15 10.49 -9.31
CA LEU A 137 -2.27 11.66 -8.44
C LEU A 137 -0.90 12.15 -7.91
N SER A 138 0.08 11.27 -7.76
CA SER A 138 1.40 11.63 -7.25
C SER A 138 2.11 12.65 -8.16
N ARG A 139 1.89 12.60 -9.46
CA ARG A 139 2.54 13.49 -10.44
C ARG A 139 2.21 14.97 -10.22
N PRO A 140 0.94 15.42 -10.16
CA PRO A 140 0.61 16.82 -9.87
C PRO A 140 0.95 17.22 -8.44
N MET A 141 0.71 16.33 -7.45
CA MET A 141 0.96 16.65 -6.05
C MET A 141 2.45 16.82 -5.73
N ASN A 142 3.32 16.02 -6.31
CA ASN A 142 4.76 16.16 -6.13
C ASN A 142 5.28 17.52 -6.65
N LYS A 143 4.68 18.07 -7.71
CA LYS A 143 5.01 19.42 -8.20
C LYS A 143 4.62 20.50 -7.19
N ILE A 144 3.45 20.36 -6.56
CA ILE A 144 2.94 21.30 -5.56
C ILE A 144 3.81 21.25 -4.30
N VAL A 145 4.14 20.06 -3.80
CA VAL A 145 5.01 19.89 -2.61
C VAL A 145 6.40 20.48 -2.87
N ALA A 146 7.01 20.17 -4.01
CA ALA A 146 8.32 20.71 -4.37
C ALA A 146 8.33 22.26 -4.53
N SER A 147 7.22 22.86 -4.92
CA SER A 147 7.08 24.32 -4.99
C SER A 147 6.95 24.97 -3.60
N HIS A 148 6.41 24.24 -2.63
CA HIS A 148 6.30 24.70 -1.24
C HIS A 148 7.65 24.68 -0.52
N ASP A 149 8.41 23.61 -0.69
CA ASP A 149 9.76 23.48 -0.10
C ASP A 149 10.71 24.58 -0.60
N ARG A 150 10.60 24.97 -1.88
CA ARG A 150 11.40 26.07 -2.45
C ARG A 150 11.02 27.48 -1.95
N ARG A 151 9.83 27.65 -1.38
CA ARG A 151 9.38 28.94 -0.80
C ARG A 151 9.69 29.05 0.68
N ALA A 152 10.00 27.92 1.33
CA ALA A 152 10.32 27.86 2.75
C ALA A 152 11.84 27.87 3.03
N ALA A 153 12.66 27.69 1.98
CA ALA A 153 14.13 27.81 2.02
C ALA A 153 14.59 29.17 1.54
#